data_72962788f58adc0140d3fd913f5728de
#
_entry.id   72962788f58adc0140d3fd913f5728de
#
_cell.length_a   1.000
_cell.length_b   1.000
_cell.length_c   1.000
_cell.angle_alpha   90.00
_cell.angle_beta   90.00
_cell.angle_gamma   90.00
#
_symmetry.space_group_name_H-M   'P 1'
#
loop_
_entity.id
_entity.type
_entity.pdbx_description
1 polymer ?
#
loop_
_entity_poly.entity_id
_entity_poly.type
_entity_poly.pdbx_seq_one_letter_code
_entity_poly.pdbx_strand_id
1 'polypeptide(L)'
;GDKYLFSVSLHPVCYKISKKAIEAVDFISLQCYGPSPVRFPIEKYCSDIQMVLEYGIPKEKLVAGVPFYGVTKDNSKKTEAYFNFVQDGLITSPSQNEVIYQGDTYVFDGQDNIRIKTRYAKEQKLKGMMSWDLATDLPLNDSKSLLKTMTEELRK
;
A
#
# COMPACT_ATOMS: atom_id res chain seq x y z
N GLY A 1 -31.36 -10.32 -1.54
CA GLY A 1 -30.10 -10.17 -0.88
C GLY A 1 -29.07 -9.69 -1.86
N ASP A 2 -28.50 -8.56 -1.58
CA ASP A 2 -27.58 -7.87 -2.46
C ASP A 2 -26.31 -8.70 -2.63
N LYS A 3 -26.07 -9.11 -3.87
CA LYS A 3 -24.94 -9.96 -4.22
C LYS A 3 -23.69 -9.17 -4.66
N TYR A 4 -23.82 -7.85 -4.81
CA TYR A 4 -22.75 -7.02 -5.34
C TYR A 4 -22.26 -6.04 -4.29
N LEU A 5 -20.94 -5.88 -4.20
CA LEU A 5 -20.30 -4.84 -3.42
C LEU A 5 -19.97 -3.66 -4.34
N PHE A 6 -20.27 -2.45 -3.87
CA PHE A 6 -19.90 -1.23 -4.56
C PHE A 6 -18.79 -0.51 -3.80
N SER A 7 -17.66 -0.31 -4.45
CA SER A 7 -16.51 0.38 -3.84
C SER A 7 -16.02 1.53 -4.71
N VAL A 8 -15.32 2.45 -4.10
CA VAL A 8 -14.57 3.51 -4.80
C VAL A 8 -13.11 3.47 -4.37
N SER A 9 -12.24 3.90 -5.28
CA SER A 9 -10.83 4.07 -4.98
C SER A 9 -10.50 5.56 -4.98
N LEU A 10 -9.89 6.03 -3.89
CA LEU A 10 -9.51 7.42 -3.68
C LEU A 10 -7.99 7.51 -3.49
N HIS A 11 -7.44 8.67 -3.83
CA HIS A 11 -6.05 8.99 -3.55
C HIS A 11 -5.96 10.13 -2.52
N PRO A 12 -4.96 10.15 -1.62
CA PRO A 12 -4.84 11.18 -0.58
C PRO A 12 -4.83 12.63 -1.08
N VAL A 13 -4.53 12.87 -2.35
CA VAL A 13 -4.62 14.23 -2.95
C VAL A 13 -5.99 14.58 -3.49
N CYS A 14 -6.91 13.60 -3.63
CA CYS A 14 -8.28 13.80 -4.10
C CYS A 14 -9.26 12.81 -3.42
N TYR A 15 -9.38 12.93 -2.10
CA TYR A 15 -10.19 12.03 -1.27
C TYR A 15 -11.55 12.62 -0.87
N LYS A 16 -11.76 13.91 -1.10
CA LYS A 16 -12.99 14.61 -0.66
C LYS A 16 -14.16 14.24 -1.55
N ILE A 17 -15.00 13.34 -1.07
CA ILE A 17 -16.26 12.94 -1.71
C ILE A 17 -17.45 13.33 -0.83
N SER A 18 -18.65 13.42 -1.40
CA SER A 18 -19.83 13.80 -0.65
C SER A 18 -20.22 12.76 0.41
N LYS A 19 -20.89 13.19 1.47
CA LYS A 19 -21.43 12.29 2.50
C LYS A 19 -22.34 11.23 1.89
N LYS A 20 -23.17 11.59 0.92
CA LYS A 20 -24.02 10.64 0.19
C LYS A 20 -23.21 9.57 -0.54
N ALA A 21 -22.06 9.92 -1.12
CA ALA A 21 -21.17 8.96 -1.77
C ALA A 21 -20.53 8.02 -0.73
N ILE A 22 -20.09 8.54 0.42
CA ILE A 22 -19.55 7.73 1.52
C ILE A 22 -20.61 6.72 2.04
N GLU A 23 -21.86 7.16 2.16
CA GLU A 23 -22.97 6.32 2.62
C GLU A 23 -23.29 5.21 1.61
N ALA A 24 -23.27 5.53 0.31
CA ALA A 24 -23.67 4.63 -0.77
C ALA A 24 -22.69 3.49 -1.07
N VAL A 25 -21.41 3.61 -0.70
CA VAL A 25 -20.40 2.59 -0.97
C VAL A 25 -20.25 1.61 0.19
N ASP A 26 -19.91 0.36 -0.12
CA ASP A 26 -19.62 -0.68 0.87
C ASP A 26 -18.23 -0.50 1.50
N PHE A 27 -17.26 -0.04 0.69
CA PHE A 27 -15.93 0.32 1.17
C PHE A 27 -15.22 1.30 0.24
N ILE A 28 -14.17 1.92 0.78
CA ILE A 28 -13.34 2.92 0.12
C ILE A 28 -11.89 2.46 0.20
N SER A 29 -11.26 2.23 -0.95
CA SER A 29 -9.82 1.95 -1.04
C SER A 29 -9.04 3.25 -1.13
N LEU A 30 -8.16 3.51 -0.17
CA LEU A 30 -7.27 4.66 -0.19
C LEU A 30 -5.91 4.25 -0.75
N GLN A 31 -5.54 4.80 -1.89
CA GLN A 31 -4.26 4.56 -2.56
C GLN A 31 -3.15 5.38 -1.88
N CYS A 32 -2.63 4.92 -0.73
CA CYS A 32 -1.53 5.57 -0.01
C CYS A 32 -0.18 5.35 -0.69
N TYR A 33 -0.16 5.32 -2.01
CA TYR A 33 0.98 5.10 -2.87
C TYR A 33 0.86 5.95 -4.15
N GLY A 34 1.84 5.87 -5.03
CA GLY A 34 1.85 6.61 -6.30
C GLY A 34 3.25 6.61 -6.91
N PRO A 35 3.45 7.31 -8.04
CA PRO A 35 4.72 7.29 -8.77
C PRO A 35 5.80 8.19 -8.13
N SER A 36 5.56 8.73 -6.94
CA SER A 36 6.51 9.62 -6.26
C SER A 36 7.09 8.97 -5.01
N PRO A 37 8.42 9.07 -4.79
CA PRO A 37 9.08 8.48 -3.62
C PRO A 37 8.57 9.04 -2.28
N VAL A 38 7.99 10.23 -2.26
CA VAL A 38 7.42 10.84 -1.05
C VAL A 38 6.22 10.09 -0.47
N ARG A 39 5.68 9.09 -1.19
CA ARG A 39 4.55 8.28 -0.76
C ARG A 39 4.93 7.06 0.07
N PHE A 40 6.22 6.68 0.07
CA PHE A 40 6.68 5.44 0.70
C PHE A 40 6.95 5.54 2.22
N PRO A 41 7.38 6.69 2.80
CA PRO A 41 7.60 6.79 4.24
C PRO A 41 6.37 6.39 5.06
N ILE A 42 6.60 5.69 6.17
CA ILE A 42 5.55 5.21 7.09
C ILE A 42 4.76 6.39 7.65
N GLU A 43 5.44 7.48 7.99
CA GLU A 43 4.82 8.72 8.50
C GLU A 43 3.82 9.30 7.50
N LYS A 44 4.17 9.24 6.20
CA LYS A 44 3.28 9.71 5.13
C LYS A 44 2.04 8.82 5.02
N TYR A 45 2.21 7.50 5.08
CA TYR A 45 1.11 6.55 5.09
C TYR A 45 0.16 6.79 6.27
N CYS A 46 0.71 6.93 7.48
CA CYS A 46 -0.08 7.21 8.67
C CYS A 46 -0.83 8.53 8.56
N SER A 47 -0.16 9.60 8.13
CA SER A 47 -0.78 10.92 7.99
C SER A 47 -1.88 10.97 6.93
N ASP A 48 -1.71 10.24 5.82
CA ASP A 48 -2.75 10.14 4.78
C ASP A 48 -4.03 9.46 5.30
N ILE A 49 -3.88 8.39 6.10
CA ILE A 49 -5.00 7.70 6.74
C ILE A 49 -5.70 8.61 7.76
N GLN A 50 -4.95 9.27 8.64
CA GLN A 50 -5.50 10.17 9.65
C GLN A 50 -6.30 11.31 8.99
N MET A 51 -5.75 11.95 7.97
CA MET A 51 -6.40 13.02 7.23
C MET A 51 -7.76 12.59 6.66
N VAL A 52 -7.84 11.36 6.16
CA VAL A 52 -9.09 10.82 5.57
C VAL A 52 -10.11 10.46 6.65
N LEU A 53 -9.67 9.94 7.79
CA LEU A 53 -10.52 9.66 8.96
C LEU A 53 -11.08 10.98 9.55
N GLU A 54 -10.24 12.00 9.70
CA GLU A 54 -10.63 13.34 10.17
C GLU A 54 -11.61 14.03 9.23
N TYR A 55 -11.54 13.78 7.93
CA TYR A 55 -12.52 14.25 6.97
C TYR A 55 -13.91 13.63 7.18
N GLY A 56 -13.99 12.47 7.84
CA GLY A 56 -15.24 11.79 8.15
C GLY A 56 -15.53 10.52 7.34
N ILE A 57 -14.51 9.95 6.67
CA ILE A 57 -14.64 8.59 6.12
C ILE A 57 -14.56 7.59 7.27
N PRO A 58 -15.60 6.75 7.48
CA PRO A 58 -15.62 5.80 8.58
C PRO A 58 -14.52 4.73 8.42
N LYS A 59 -13.81 4.44 9.49
CA LYS A 59 -12.75 3.41 9.50
C LYS A 59 -13.27 2.04 9.08
N GLU A 60 -14.53 1.72 9.38
CA GLU A 60 -15.22 0.47 9.04
C GLU A 60 -15.48 0.35 7.52
N LYS A 61 -15.30 1.43 6.77
CA LYS A 61 -15.37 1.45 5.31
C LYS A 61 -14.00 1.64 4.65
N LEU A 62 -12.96 2.02 5.39
CA LEU A 62 -11.66 2.38 4.84
C LEU A 62 -10.75 1.16 4.68
N VAL A 63 -10.26 0.95 3.46
CA VAL A 63 -9.24 -0.04 3.10
C VAL A 63 -7.96 0.70 2.71
N ALA A 64 -6.85 0.45 3.42
CA ALA A 64 -5.60 1.15 3.18
C ALA A 64 -4.74 0.41 2.13
N GLY A 65 -4.25 1.15 1.15
CA GLY A 65 -3.47 0.62 0.03
C GLY A 65 -1.96 0.75 0.23
N VAL A 66 -1.23 -0.28 -0.19
CA VAL A 66 0.24 -0.30 -0.22
C VAL A 66 0.74 -0.70 -1.61
N PRO A 67 1.93 -0.19 -2.05
CA PRO A 67 2.52 -0.58 -3.31
C PRO A 67 3.32 -1.88 -3.18
N PHE A 68 3.30 -2.70 -4.24
CA PHE A 68 4.19 -3.85 -4.40
C PHE A 68 5.19 -3.62 -5.55
N TYR A 69 5.58 -2.37 -5.73
CA TYR A 69 6.55 -1.91 -6.72
C TYR A 69 7.46 -0.85 -6.13
N GLY A 70 8.58 -0.58 -6.79
CA GLY A 70 9.46 0.53 -6.47
C GLY A 70 9.28 1.70 -7.43
N VAL A 71 9.67 2.89 -6.98
CA VAL A 71 9.73 4.12 -7.80
C VAL A 71 11.11 4.74 -7.72
N THR A 72 11.53 5.44 -8.77
CA THR A 72 12.81 6.13 -8.77
C THR A 72 12.88 7.23 -7.72
N LYS A 73 14.01 7.29 -7.02
CA LYS A 73 14.26 8.25 -5.92
C LYS A 73 14.37 9.69 -6.41
N ASP A 74 14.83 9.89 -7.64
CA ASP A 74 14.96 11.19 -8.30
C ASP A 74 13.63 11.79 -8.78
N ASN A 75 12.51 11.09 -8.49
CA ASN A 75 11.16 11.46 -8.90
C ASN A 75 10.95 11.50 -10.42
N SER A 76 11.76 10.79 -11.22
CA SER A 76 11.56 10.63 -12.67
C SER A 76 10.32 9.82 -13.04
N LYS A 77 9.60 9.32 -12.02
CA LYS A 77 8.33 8.56 -12.13
C LYS A 77 8.47 7.20 -12.83
N LYS A 78 9.68 6.68 -12.98
CA LYS A 78 9.86 5.29 -13.38
C LYS A 78 9.40 4.38 -12.25
N THR A 79 8.76 3.28 -12.61
CA THR A 79 8.33 2.24 -11.67
C THR A 79 8.95 0.91 -12.06
N GLU A 80 9.21 0.06 -11.06
CA GLU A 80 9.76 -1.27 -11.30
C GLU A 80 9.09 -2.28 -10.36
N ALA A 81 8.83 -3.48 -10.86
CA ALA A 81 8.22 -4.55 -10.09
C ALA A 81 9.14 -5.00 -8.94
N TYR A 82 8.57 -5.19 -7.73
CA TYR A 82 9.34 -5.68 -6.60
C TYR A 82 9.99 -7.04 -6.87
N PHE A 83 9.30 -7.93 -7.60
CA PHE A 83 9.84 -9.25 -7.91
C PHE A 83 11.16 -9.19 -8.70
N ASN A 84 11.38 -8.19 -9.56
CA ASN A 84 12.63 -8.03 -10.31
C ASN A 84 13.81 -7.76 -9.38
N PHE A 85 13.63 -6.93 -8.36
CA PHE A 85 14.68 -6.70 -7.34
C PHE A 85 15.05 -7.98 -6.59
N VAL A 86 14.08 -8.84 -6.33
CA VAL A 86 14.31 -10.11 -5.64
C VAL A 86 14.98 -11.14 -6.56
N GLN A 87 14.49 -11.27 -7.81
CA GLN A 87 15.04 -12.23 -8.78
C GLN A 87 16.50 -11.92 -9.11
N ASP A 88 16.89 -10.66 -9.18
CA ASP A 88 18.27 -10.24 -9.42
C ASP A 88 19.14 -10.29 -8.14
N GLY A 89 18.60 -10.81 -7.04
CA GLY A 89 19.35 -10.99 -5.79
C GLY A 89 19.66 -9.71 -5.02
N LEU A 90 19.00 -8.60 -5.36
CA LEU A 90 19.29 -7.28 -4.81
C LEU A 90 18.66 -7.05 -3.43
N ILE A 91 17.67 -7.84 -3.05
CA ILE A 91 17.01 -7.75 -1.74
C ILE A 91 17.70 -8.72 -0.78
N THR A 92 18.47 -8.18 0.15
CA THR A 92 19.30 -8.93 1.12
C THR A 92 18.73 -8.92 2.54
N SER A 93 17.79 -8.01 2.84
CA SER A 93 17.20 -7.86 4.17
C SER A 93 15.72 -7.49 4.09
N PRO A 94 14.87 -7.99 5.02
CA PRO A 94 13.46 -7.58 5.14
C PRO A 94 13.26 -6.07 5.39
N SER A 95 14.26 -5.42 6.00
CA SER A 95 14.24 -3.98 6.31
C SER A 95 14.71 -3.09 5.16
N GLN A 96 15.17 -3.69 4.05
CA GLN A 96 15.64 -2.93 2.89
C GLN A 96 14.46 -2.28 2.16
N ASN A 97 14.56 -0.97 1.95
CA ASN A 97 13.53 -0.16 1.27
C ASN A 97 14.11 0.68 0.11
N GLU A 98 15.36 0.42 -0.27
CA GLU A 98 16.06 1.10 -1.35
C GLU A 98 16.98 0.12 -2.08
N VAL A 99 17.09 0.27 -3.41
CA VAL A 99 17.94 -0.57 -4.25
C VAL A 99 18.44 0.22 -5.45
N ILE A 100 19.65 -0.10 -5.93
CA ILE A 100 20.12 0.35 -7.25
C ILE A 100 19.80 -0.75 -8.25
N TYR A 101 19.03 -0.39 -9.28
CA TYR A 101 18.60 -1.30 -10.33
C TYR A 101 18.74 -0.62 -11.69
N GLN A 102 19.47 -1.24 -12.61
CA GLN A 102 19.72 -0.72 -13.96
C GLN A 102 20.20 0.74 -14.02
N GLY A 103 21.02 1.13 -13.03
CA GLY A 103 21.60 2.47 -12.93
C GLY A 103 20.75 3.54 -12.25
N ASP A 104 19.48 3.24 -11.94
CA ASP A 104 18.61 4.12 -11.16
C ASP A 104 18.49 3.64 -9.71
N THR A 105 18.30 4.56 -8.79
CA THR A 105 17.98 4.24 -7.38
C THR A 105 16.47 4.19 -7.21
N TYR A 106 15.95 3.05 -6.76
CA TYR A 106 14.52 2.85 -6.46
C TYR A 106 14.28 2.82 -4.96
N VAL A 107 13.16 3.41 -4.54
CA VAL A 107 12.58 3.25 -3.20
C VAL A 107 11.32 2.38 -3.31
N PHE A 108 11.10 1.51 -2.33
CA PHE A 108 9.99 0.58 -2.28
C PHE A 108 9.61 0.27 -0.82
N ASP A 109 8.50 -0.41 -0.60
CA ASP A 109 8.19 -0.98 0.71
C ASP A 109 8.73 -2.41 0.81
N GLY A 110 9.79 -2.59 1.57
CA GLY A 110 10.27 -3.93 1.95
C GLY A 110 9.32 -4.61 2.96
N GLN A 111 9.60 -5.87 3.29
CA GLN A 111 8.73 -6.67 4.14
C GLN A 111 8.46 -6.02 5.50
N ASP A 112 9.45 -5.39 6.13
CA ASP A 112 9.25 -4.74 7.43
C ASP A 112 8.35 -3.51 7.34
N ASN A 113 8.46 -2.70 6.27
CA ASN A 113 7.53 -1.60 6.02
C ASN A 113 6.11 -2.11 5.80
N ILE A 114 5.93 -3.19 5.03
CA ILE A 114 4.61 -3.81 4.84
C ILE A 114 4.03 -4.30 6.18
N ARG A 115 4.84 -4.92 7.05
CA ARG A 115 4.39 -5.33 8.39
C ARG A 115 3.93 -4.13 9.23
N ILE A 116 4.73 -3.06 9.27
CA ILE A 116 4.42 -1.86 10.06
C ILE A 116 3.14 -1.20 9.55
N LYS A 117 3.01 -0.99 8.24
CA LYS A 117 1.82 -0.40 7.62
C LYS A 117 0.56 -1.25 7.85
N THR A 118 0.70 -2.58 7.78
CA THR A 118 -0.41 -3.52 8.05
C THR A 118 -0.82 -3.47 9.51
N ARG A 119 0.13 -3.48 10.44
CA ARG A 119 -0.13 -3.36 11.87
C ARG A 119 -0.84 -2.06 12.21
N TYR A 120 -0.38 -0.94 11.66
CA TYR A 120 -1.04 0.34 11.82
C TYR A 120 -2.50 0.30 11.37
N ALA A 121 -2.80 -0.26 10.19
CA ALA A 121 -4.17 -0.39 9.70
C ALA A 121 -5.05 -1.22 10.67
N LYS A 122 -4.52 -2.31 11.26
CA LYS A 122 -5.21 -3.11 12.29
C LYS A 122 -5.46 -2.31 13.56
N GLU A 123 -4.46 -1.60 14.07
CA GLU A 123 -4.56 -0.77 15.28
C GLU A 123 -5.60 0.34 15.12
N GLN A 124 -5.68 0.94 13.92
CA GLN A 124 -6.74 1.89 13.58
C GLN A 124 -8.11 1.23 13.37
N LYS A 125 -8.18 -0.10 13.37
CA LYS A 125 -9.42 -0.88 13.12
C LYS A 125 -10.04 -0.55 11.77
N LEU A 126 -9.20 -0.40 10.74
CA LEU A 126 -9.67 -0.19 9.37
C LEU A 126 -10.37 -1.45 8.85
N LYS A 127 -11.18 -1.30 7.79
CA LYS A 127 -11.87 -2.43 7.14
C LYS A 127 -10.91 -3.48 6.60
N GLY A 128 -9.74 -3.06 6.12
CA GLY A 128 -8.74 -3.97 5.56
C GLY A 128 -7.58 -3.29 4.87
N MET A 129 -6.84 -4.10 4.12
CA MET A 129 -5.69 -3.71 3.32
C MET A 129 -5.92 -4.03 1.85
N MET A 130 -5.31 -3.26 0.96
CA MET A 130 -5.26 -3.48 -0.48
C MET A 130 -3.81 -3.33 -0.97
N SER A 131 -3.42 -4.10 -1.95
CA SER A 131 -2.11 -3.98 -2.60
C SER A 131 -2.26 -3.57 -4.07
N TRP A 132 -1.32 -2.82 -4.58
CA TRP A 132 -1.15 -2.53 -5.99
C TRP A 132 0.27 -2.85 -6.43
N ASP A 133 0.51 -3.88 -7.25
CA ASP A 133 -0.49 -4.89 -7.58
C ASP A 133 0.13 -6.29 -7.43
N LEU A 134 -0.67 -7.32 -7.54
CA LEU A 134 -0.21 -8.70 -7.37
C LEU A 134 0.74 -9.16 -8.46
N ALA A 135 0.67 -8.57 -9.66
CA ALA A 135 1.56 -8.91 -10.78
C ALA A 135 3.01 -8.43 -10.55
N THR A 136 3.22 -7.52 -9.61
CA THR A 136 4.55 -6.98 -9.27
C THR A 136 5.17 -7.60 -8.02
N ASP A 137 4.46 -8.53 -7.36
CA ASP A 137 4.95 -9.29 -6.21
C ASP A 137 5.47 -10.69 -6.64
N LEU A 138 6.04 -11.39 -5.70
CA LEU A 138 6.43 -12.80 -5.80
C LEU A 138 5.23 -13.72 -5.52
N PRO A 139 5.28 -14.98 -5.99
CA PRO A 139 4.29 -15.98 -5.61
C PRO A 139 4.13 -16.13 -4.09
N LEU A 140 2.92 -16.40 -3.63
CA LEU A 140 2.57 -16.43 -2.19
C LEU A 140 3.40 -17.44 -1.37
N ASN A 141 3.93 -18.48 -2.00
CA ASN A 141 4.80 -19.47 -1.37
C ASN A 141 6.25 -18.99 -1.21
N ASP A 142 6.65 -17.89 -1.84
CA ASP A 142 7.98 -17.31 -1.66
C ASP A 142 8.08 -16.64 -0.28
N SER A 143 9.24 -16.80 0.38
CA SER A 143 9.49 -16.21 1.70
C SER A 143 9.60 -14.68 1.67
N LYS A 144 9.92 -14.10 0.52
CA LYS A 144 10.05 -12.66 0.30
C LYS A 144 8.78 -11.99 -0.24
N SER A 145 7.68 -12.74 -0.49
CA SER A 145 6.42 -12.17 -0.98
C SER A 145 5.87 -11.13 0.01
N LEU A 146 5.52 -9.96 -0.50
CA LEU A 146 4.92 -8.87 0.26
C LEU A 146 3.46 -9.21 0.63
N LEU A 147 2.72 -9.88 -0.27
CA LEU A 147 1.37 -10.36 0.03
C LEU A 147 1.37 -11.38 1.17
N LYS A 148 2.30 -12.33 1.16
CA LYS A 148 2.47 -13.28 2.27
C LYS A 148 2.74 -12.53 3.57
N THR A 149 3.69 -11.60 3.54
CA THR A 149 4.06 -10.76 4.70
C THR A 149 2.85 -10.00 5.26
N MET A 150 2.05 -9.37 4.39
CA MET A 150 0.84 -8.65 4.76
C MET A 150 -0.22 -9.58 5.37
N THR A 151 -0.47 -10.73 4.74
CA THR A 151 -1.48 -11.69 5.21
C THR A 151 -1.10 -12.35 6.54
N GLU A 152 0.16 -12.64 6.77
CA GLU A 152 0.67 -13.15 8.04
C GLU A 152 0.49 -12.13 9.17
N GLU A 153 0.75 -10.84 8.92
CA GLU A 153 0.57 -9.79 9.92
C GLU A 153 -0.92 -9.52 10.21
N LEU A 154 -1.80 -9.64 9.22
CA LEU A 154 -3.25 -9.53 9.41
C LEU A 154 -3.82 -10.63 10.31
N ARG A 155 -3.23 -11.84 10.30
CA ARG A 155 -3.71 -13.01 11.06
C ARG A 155 -3.23 -13.06 12.51
N LYS A 156 -2.21 -12.28 12.88
CA LYS A 156 -1.75 -12.16 14.27
C LYS A 156 -2.77 -11.39 15.13
#